data_8aab55fe822dc2e24e95133e380e6daa
#
_entry.id   8aab55fe822dc2e24e95133e380e6daa
#
_cell.length_a   1.000
_cell.length_b   1.000
_cell.length_c   1.000
_cell.angle_alpha   90.00
_cell.angle_beta   90.00
_cell.angle_gamma   90.00
#
_symmetry.space_group_name_H-M   'P 1'
#
loop_
_entity.id
_entity.type
_entity.pdbx_description
1 polymer ?
#
loop_
_entity_poly.entity_id
_entity_poly.type
_entity_poly.pdbx_seq_one_letter_code
_entity_poly.pdbx_strand_id
1 'polypeptide(L)'
;LDPYTAFVWNPAVSLASGLALFLAGVVFDARDPERQTRLSGAGFWLHFFAAPTVLGAAVTIANVGFRLDEADFATGGVFGALGPMIAGDEASAVRNAAVTLAVIGVFALVSLLINRRALIVAGLITAGVAIGVLVNQAGLGEAAVVAVTLLTLGAVVVLLGAAWTPVRRVLTAPFPNSGPVARIIPPADDGAEG
;
A
#
# COMPACT_ATOMS: atom_id res chain seq x y z
N LEU A 1 5.24 -28.89 -1.37
CA LEU A 1 6.08 -27.85 -1.97
C LEU A 1 7.54 -28.13 -1.69
N ASP A 2 8.41 -27.91 -2.69
CA ASP A 2 9.84 -28.00 -2.43
C ASP A 2 10.32 -26.87 -1.49
N PRO A 3 11.41 -27.05 -0.73
CA PRO A 3 11.86 -26.09 0.27
C PRO A 3 12.18 -24.70 -0.31
N TYR A 4 12.57 -24.61 -1.57
CA TYR A 4 12.87 -23.35 -2.24
C TYR A 4 11.59 -22.55 -2.51
N THR A 5 10.57 -23.20 -3.06
CA THR A 5 9.27 -22.59 -3.31
C THR A 5 8.62 -22.14 -2.00
N ALA A 6 8.66 -22.99 -0.96
CA ALA A 6 8.15 -22.63 0.37
C ALA A 6 8.88 -21.40 0.97
N PHE A 7 10.17 -21.26 0.74
CA PHE A 7 10.95 -20.10 1.19
C PHE A 7 10.60 -18.83 0.43
N VAL A 8 10.58 -18.90 -0.92
CA VAL A 8 10.33 -17.73 -1.78
C VAL A 8 8.93 -17.14 -1.57
N TRP A 9 7.94 -18.00 -1.34
CA TRP A 9 6.56 -17.59 -1.15
C TRP A 9 6.19 -17.31 0.30
N ASN A 10 7.12 -17.44 1.24
CA ASN A 10 6.86 -17.15 2.65
C ASN A 10 6.57 -15.65 2.84
N PRO A 11 5.42 -15.27 3.42
CA PRO A 11 5.05 -13.87 3.58
C PRO A 11 6.01 -13.11 4.50
N ALA A 12 6.67 -13.77 5.44
CA ALA A 12 7.69 -13.13 6.27
C ALA A 12 8.94 -12.78 5.46
N VAL A 13 9.37 -13.65 4.52
CA VAL A 13 10.49 -13.39 3.61
C VAL A 13 10.13 -12.27 2.64
N SER A 14 8.92 -12.29 2.07
CA SER A 14 8.41 -11.22 1.21
C SER A 14 8.33 -9.89 1.95
N LEU A 15 7.84 -9.89 3.19
CA LEU A 15 7.80 -8.69 4.02
C LEU A 15 9.20 -8.15 4.30
N ALA A 16 10.13 -9.01 4.70
CA ALA A 16 11.51 -8.60 5.00
C ALA A 16 12.21 -8.05 3.75
N SER A 17 12.05 -8.70 2.60
CA SER A 17 12.61 -8.26 1.33
C SER A 17 12.01 -6.93 0.87
N GLY A 18 10.70 -6.79 0.95
CA GLY A 18 9.99 -5.56 0.61
C GLY A 18 10.38 -4.40 1.53
N LEU A 19 10.51 -4.64 2.84
CA LEU A 19 10.98 -3.64 3.81
C LEU A 19 12.44 -3.24 3.54
N ALA A 20 13.31 -4.17 3.18
CA ALA A 20 14.69 -3.87 2.80
C ALA A 20 14.75 -2.95 1.57
N LEU A 21 13.96 -3.24 0.52
CA LEU A 21 13.83 -2.37 -0.66
C LEU A 21 13.26 -0.99 -0.28
N PHE A 22 12.24 -0.95 0.57
CA PHE A 22 11.63 0.28 1.05
C PHE A 22 12.64 1.15 1.79
N LEU A 23 13.38 0.58 2.74
CA LEU A 23 14.41 1.28 3.51
C LEU A 23 15.55 1.78 2.62
N ALA A 24 15.97 0.98 1.63
CA ALA A 24 16.94 1.43 0.64
C ALA A 24 16.42 2.65 -0.13
N GLY A 25 15.15 2.65 -0.53
CA GLY A 25 14.50 3.80 -1.15
C GLY A 25 14.51 5.04 -0.26
N VAL A 26 14.18 4.89 1.02
CA VAL A 26 14.24 5.99 2.02
C VAL A 26 15.67 6.55 2.16
N VAL A 27 16.68 5.67 2.18
CA VAL A 27 18.09 6.10 2.24
C VAL A 27 18.50 6.92 1.00
N PHE A 28 18.06 6.51 -0.20
CA PHE A 28 18.31 7.26 -1.42
C PHE A 28 17.59 8.62 -1.40
N ASP A 29 16.35 8.67 -0.96
CA ASP A 29 15.59 9.91 -0.80
C ASP A 29 16.25 10.86 0.22
N ALA A 30 16.73 10.33 1.34
CA ALA A 30 17.40 11.14 2.37
C ALA A 30 18.73 11.71 1.89
N ARG A 31 19.36 11.09 0.87
CA ARG A 31 20.60 11.60 0.25
C ARG A 31 20.36 12.63 -0.86
N ASP A 32 19.16 12.69 -1.39
CA ASP A 32 18.77 13.63 -2.46
C ASP A 32 17.42 14.29 -2.12
N PRO A 33 17.36 15.10 -1.06
CA PRO A 33 16.13 15.74 -0.60
C PRO A 33 15.52 16.68 -1.64
N GLU A 34 16.34 17.32 -2.47
CA GLU A 34 15.92 18.22 -3.55
C GLU A 34 15.46 17.47 -4.81
N ARG A 35 15.66 16.15 -4.86
CA ARG A 35 15.24 15.27 -5.97
C ARG A 35 15.82 15.67 -7.33
N GLN A 36 17.04 16.18 -7.35
CA GLN A 36 17.70 16.67 -8.57
C GLN A 36 18.64 15.65 -9.19
N THR A 37 18.97 14.57 -8.50
CA THR A 37 19.92 13.57 -8.95
C THR A 37 19.24 12.28 -9.43
N ARG A 38 20.03 11.38 -10.03
CA ARG A 38 19.59 10.03 -10.41
C ARG A 38 19.17 9.18 -9.21
N LEU A 39 19.59 9.55 -7.98
CA LEU A 39 19.21 8.84 -6.77
C LEU A 39 17.70 8.94 -6.49
N SER A 40 17.09 10.08 -6.79
CA SER A 40 15.64 10.24 -6.67
C SER A 40 14.86 9.29 -7.60
N GLY A 41 15.33 9.09 -8.82
CA GLY A 41 14.76 8.10 -9.75
C GLY A 41 14.92 6.67 -9.23
N ALA A 42 16.10 6.31 -8.71
CA ALA A 42 16.33 5.00 -8.10
C ALA A 42 15.45 4.79 -6.86
N GLY A 43 15.33 5.80 -5.99
CA GLY A 43 14.45 5.78 -4.83
C GLY A 43 12.98 5.56 -5.21
N PHE A 44 12.51 6.22 -6.28
CA PHE A 44 11.15 6.00 -6.80
C PHE A 44 10.92 4.53 -7.19
N TRP A 45 11.83 3.93 -7.98
CA TRP A 45 11.68 2.55 -8.40
C TRP A 45 11.76 1.56 -7.24
N LEU A 46 12.64 1.82 -6.27
CA LEU A 46 12.71 1.00 -5.06
C LEU A 46 11.39 1.02 -4.29
N HIS A 47 10.80 2.19 -4.07
CA HIS A 47 9.47 2.30 -3.45
C HIS A 47 8.37 1.64 -4.29
N PHE A 48 8.43 1.81 -5.61
CA PHE A 48 7.44 1.25 -6.52
C PHE A 48 7.42 -0.30 -6.48
N PHE A 49 8.59 -0.95 -6.42
CA PHE A 49 8.68 -2.41 -6.29
C PHE A 49 8.48 -2.89 -4.85
N ALA A 50 8.92 -2.12 -3.86
CA ALA A 50 8.71 -2.46 -2.46
C ALA A 50 7.23 -2.45 -2.08
N ALA A 51 6.48 -1.48 -2.58
CA ALA A 51 5.10 -1.23 -2.17
C ALA A 51 4.17 -2.44 -2.38
N PRO A 52 4.05 -3.06 -3.57
CA PRO A 52 3.19 -4.23 -3.74
C PRO A 52 3.69 -5.44 -2.93
N THR A 53 5.02 -5.60 -2.78
CA THR A 53 5.62 -6.70 -2.01
C THR A 53 5.29 -6.58 -0.53
N VAL A 54 5.47 -5.40 0.07
CA VAL A 54 5.16 -5.16 1.49
C VAL A 54 3.65 -5.22 1.71
N LEU A 55 2.86 -4.59 0.83
CA LEU A 55 1.41 -4.60 0.94
C LEU A 55 0.84 -6.02 0.84
N GLY A 56 1.26 -6.79 -0.16
CA GLY A 56 0.84 -8.17 -0.34
C GLY A 56 1.17 -9.04 0.87
N ALA A 57 2.42 -8.97 1.36
CA ALA A 57 2.84 -9.69 2.55
C ALA A 57 2.08 -9.25 3.80
N ALA A 58 1.89 -7.94 4.01
CA ALA A 58 1.17 -7.40 5.16
C ALA A 58 -0.31 -7.83 5.17
N VAL A 59 -0.97 -7.81 4.01
CA VAL A 59 -2.36 -8.26 3.87
C VAL A 59 -2.46 -9.77 4.11
N THR A 60 -1.54 -10.56 3.55
CA THR A 60 -1.51 -12.01 3.78
C THR A 60 -1.33 -12.32 5.27
N ILE A 61 -0.34 -11.69 5.93
CA ILE A 61 -0.10 -11.89 7.36
C ILE A 61 -1.30 -11.46 8.21
N ALA A 62 -1.93 -10.35 7.86
CA ALA A 62 -3.09 -9.83 8.60
C ALA A 62 -4.33 -10.72 8.48
N ASN A 63 -4.52 -11.40 7.35
CA ASN A 63 -5.69 -12.25 7.11
C ASN A 63 -5.49 -13.72 7.50
N VAL A 64 -4.28 -14.27 7.27
CA VAL A 64 -3.99 -15.70 7.42
C VAL A 64 -2.94 -15.96 8.49
N GLY A 65 -2.16 -14.95 8.87
CA GLY A 65 -1.04 -15.07 9.81
C GLY A 65 0.28 -15.44 9.14
N PHE A 66 1.26 -15.84 9.97
CA PHE A 66 2.60 -16.23 9.48
C PHE A 66 2.69 -17.70 9.06
N ARG A 67 1.67 -18.50 9.36
CA ARG A 67 1.60 -19.92 8.98
C ARG A 67 0.75 -20.02 7.72
N LEU A 68 1.39 -20.49 6.66
CA LEU A 68 0.73 -20.78 5.40
C LEU A 68 0.59 -22.29 5.26
N ASP A 69 -0.62 -22.76 5.06
CA ASP A 69 -0.89 -24.08 4.59
C ASP A 69 -0.68 -24.16 3.07
N GLU A 70 -0.57 -25.39 2.51
CA GLU A 70 -0.29 -25.55 1.07
C GLU A 70 -1.32 -24.85 0.17
N ALA A 71 -2.57 -24.71 0.62
CA ALA A 71 -3.62 -24.00 -0.11
C ALA A 71 -3.38 -22.49 -0.20
N ASP A 72 -2.71 -21.90 0.79
CA ASP A 72 -2.45 -20.47 0.85
C ASP A 72 -1.35 -20.03 -0.14
N PHE A 73 -0.48 -20.95 -0.54
CA PHE A 73 0.59 -20.67 -1.51
C PHE A 73 0.09 -20.40 -2.93
N ALA A 74 -1.07 -20.94 -3.30
CA ALA A 74 -1.66 -20.69 -4.61
C ALA A 74 -2.03 -19.21 -4.82
N THR A 75 -2.16 -18.45 -3.73
CA THR A 75 -2.53 -17.03 -3.71
C THR A 75 -1.36 -16.10 -3.42
N GLY A 76 -0.17 -16.66 -3.17
CA GLY A 76 1.06 -15.89 -2.93
C GLY A 76 1.58 -15.19 -4.17
N GLY A 77 2.41 -14.19 -4.00
CA GLY A 77 3.02 -13.36 -5.03
C GLY A 77 2.68 -11.89 -4.88
N VAL A 78 3.03 -11.08 -5.87
CA VAL A 78 2.76 -9.63 -5.90
C VAL A 78 1.26 -9.32 -5.71
N PHE A 79 0.39 -10.27 -6.11
CA PHE A 79 -1.06 -10.19 -5.95
C PHE A 79 -1.60 -11.07 -4.80
N GLY A 80 -0.74 -11.59 -3.92
CA GLY A 80 -1.14 -12.42 -2.79
C GLY A 80 -2.16 -11.76 -1.85
N ALA A 81 -2.22 -10.44 -1.85
CA ALA A 81 -3.26 -9.67 -1.17
C ALA A 81 -4.68 -9.95 -1.69
N LEU A 82 -4.84 -10.45 -2.91
CA LEU A 82 -6.15 -10.69 -3.53
C LEU A 82 -6.73 -12.06 -3.17
N GLY A 83 -5.87 -13.07 -2.98
CA GLY A 83 -6.29 -14.43 -2.70
C GLY A 83 -7.19 -14.55 -1.47
N PRO A 84 -6.80 -14.08 -0.29
CA PRO A 84 -7.62 -14.15 0.91
C PRO A 84 -8.96 -13.40 0.82
N MET A 85 -9.08 -12.41 -0.07
CA MET A 85 -10.33 -11.67 -0.30
C MET A 85 -11.32 -12.44 -1.16
N ILE A 86 -10.84 -13.33 -2.02
CA ILE A 86 -11.68 -14.07 -3.00
C ILE A 86 -12.02 -15.46 -2.46
N ALA A 87 -11.16 -16.03 -1.62
CA ALA A 87 -11.34 -17.36 -1.03
C ALA A 87 -12.09 -17.28 0.30
N GLY A 88 -13.03 -18.18 0.53
CA GLY A 88 -13.75 -18.34 1.79
C GLY A 88 -15.26 -18.10 1.67
N ASP A 89 -15.93 -18.18 2.84
CA ASP A 89 -17.35 -17.86 2.98
C ASP A 89 -17.56 -16.30 3.00
N GLU A 90 -18.81 -15.88 2.86
CA GLU A 90 -19.17 -14.45 2.83
C GLU A 90 -18.61 -13.64 4.01
N ALA A 91 -18.74 -14.16 5.22
CA ALA A 91 -18.30 -13.48 6.44
C ALA A 91 -16.77 -13.31 6.46
N SER A 92 -16.03 -14.32 6.01
CA SER A 92 -14.57 -14.26 5.87
C SER A 92 -14.16 -13.26 4.78
N ALA A 93 -14.86 -13.25 3.64
CA ALA A 93 -14.58 -12.32 2.54
C ALA A 93 -14.74 -10.85 2.98
N VAL A 94 -15.80 -10.50 3.67
CA VAL A 94 -16.05 -9.16 4.20
C VAL A 94 -14.98 -8.76 5.21
N ARG A 95 -14.66 -9.64 6.16
CA ARG A 95 -13.61 -9.39 7.16
C ARG A 95 -12.26 -9.15 6.48
N ASN A 96 -11.88 -10.02 5.55
CA ASN A 96 -10.60 -9.94 4.87
C ASN A 96 -10.51 -8.68 3.99
N ALA A 97 -11.59 -8.29 3.34
CA ALA A 97 -11.65 -7.02 2.60
C ALA A 97 -11.50 -5.81 3.55
N ALA A 98 -12.17 -5.80 4.69
CA ALA A 98 -12.05 -4.73 5.68
C ALA A 98 -10.64 -4.63 6.26
N VAL A 99 -10.00 -5.76 6.61
CA VAL A 99 -8.60 -5.81 7.07
C VAL A 99 -7.65 -5.29 5.99
N THR A 100 -7.87 -5.68 4.74
CA THR A 100 -7.09 -5.22 3.59
C THR A 100 -7.19 -3.70 3.43
N LEU A 101 -8.39 -3.13 3.51
CA LEU A 101 -8.58 -1.68 3.44
C LEU A 101 -7.92 -0.96 4.61
N ALA A 102 -7.93 -1.54 5.81
CA ALA A 102 -7.21 -0.98 6.95
C ALA A 102 -5.69 -0.96 6.72
N VAL A 103 -5.10 -2.04 6.20
CA VAL A 103 -3.69 -2.10 5.83
C VAL A 103 -3.35 -1.06 4.76
N ILE A 104 -4.19 -0.94 3.72
CA ILE A 104 -4.03 0.09 2.67
C ILE A 104 -4.11 1.50 3.28
N GLY A 105 -5.00 1.73 4.25
CA GLY A 105 -5.10 3.00 4.98
C GLY A 105 -3.80 3.36 5.70
N VAL A 106 -3.17 2.40 6.37
CA VAL A 106 -1.85 2.59 6.99
C VAL A 106 -0.79 2.93 5.94
N PHE A 107 -0.80 2.23 4.79
CA PHE A 107 0.11 2.54 3.68
C PHE A 107 -0.10 3.93 3.12
N ALA A 108 -1.36 4.39 3.01
CA ALA A 108 -1.69 5.74 2.57
C ALA A 108 -1.15 6.79 3.56
N LEU A 109 -1.26 6.56 4.86
CA LEU A 109 -0.68 7.42 5.89
C LEU A 109 0.85 7.49 5.79
N VAL A 110 1.52 6.35 5.67
CA VAL A 110 2.97 6.30 5.46
C VAL A 110 3.36 7.06 4.18
N SER A 111 2.64 6.85 3.09
CA SER A 111 2.85 7.54 1.81
C SER A 111 2.75 9.06 1.94
N LEU A 112 1.74 9.55 2.70
CA LEU A 112 1.57 10.97 2.99
C LEU A 112 2.73 11.53 3.80
N LEU A 113 3.20 10.81 4.83
CA LEU A 113 4.31 11.23 5.68
C LEU A 113 5.61 11.37 4.90
N ILE A 114 5.99 10.34 4.12
CA ILE A 114 7.23 10.34 3.35
C ILE A 114 7.12 11.08 2.00
N ASN A 115 5.93 11.61 1.67
CA ASN A 115 5.65 12.29 0.41
C ASN A 115 5.94 11.43 -0.84
N ARG A 116 5.54 10.14 -0.81
CA ARG A 116 5.76 9.19 -1.92
C ARG A 116 4.44 8.59 -2.41
N ARG A 117 3.90 9.15 -3.49
CA ARG A 117 2.64 8.71 -4.11
C ARG A 117 2.71 7.30 -4.71
N ALA A 118 3.92 6.78 -4.96
CA ALA A 118 4.11 5.43 -5.50
C ALA A 118 3.47 4.33 -4.63
N LEU A 119 3.47 4.51 -3.30
CA LEU A 119 2.84 3.57 -2.37
C LEU A 119 1.31 3.51 -2.53
N ILE A 120 0.68 4.64 -2.84
CA ILE A 120 -0.78 4.69 -3.06
C ILE A 120 -1.15 3.98 -4.35
N VAL A 121 -0.37 4.18 -5.42
CA VAL A 121 -0.61 3.54 -6.72
C VAL A 121 -0.61 2.02 -6.59
N ALA A 122 0.35 1.46 -5.84
CA ALA A 122 0.41 0.03 -5.57
C ALA A 122 -0.84 -0.50 -4.83
N GLY A 123 -1.38 0.29 -3.89
CA GLY A 123 -2.58 -0.07 -3.13
C GLY A 123 -3.88 0.05 -3.92
N LEU A 124 -3.91 0.81 -5.02
CA LEU A 124 -5.14 1.19 -5.70
C LEU A 124 -5.89 -0.02 -6.30
N ILE A 125 -5.15 -0.93 -6.94
CA ILE A 125 -5.73 -2.15 -7.53
C ILE A 125 -6.29 -3.04 -6.41
N THR A 126 -5.51 -3.24 -5.35
CA THR A 126 -5.92 -4.04 -4.19
C THR A 126 -7.14 -3.43 -3.48
N ALA A 127 -7.18 -2.10 -3.35
CA ALA A 127 -8.34 -1.37 -2.81
C ALA A 127 -9.58 -1.56 -3.69
N GLY A 128 -9.43 -1.52 -5.01
CA GLY A 128 -10.53 -1.75 -5.94
C GLY A 128 -11.15 -3.13 -5.76
N VAL A 129 -10.33 -4.17 -5.63
CA VAL A 129 -10.83 -5.54 -5.37
C VAL A 129 -11.51 -5.61 -4.01
N ALA A 130 -10.92 -5.06 -2.95
CA ALA A 130 -11.52 -5.06 -1.61
C ALA A 130 -12.87 -4.34 -1.59
N ILE A 131 -12.97 -3.18 -2.23
CA ILE A 131 -14.23 -2.43 -2.38
C ILE A 131 -15.24 -3.25 -3.19
N GLY A 132 -14.81 -3.87 -4.30
CA GLY A 132 -15.66 -4.72 -5.13
C GLY A 132 -16.26 -5.89 -4.35
N VAL A 133 -15.46 -6.56 -3.51
CA VAL A 133 -15.94 -7.62 -2.61
C VAL A 133 -17.02 -7.08 -1.67
N LEU A 134 -16.78 -5.96 -0.99
CA LEU A 134 -17.74 -5.36 -0.06
C LEU A 134 -19.04 -4.95 -0.76
N VAL A 135 -18.95 -4.34 -1.95
CA VAL A 135 -20.12 -3.92 -2.73
C VAL A 135 -20.91 -5.15 -3.24
N ASN A 136 -20.21 -6.23 -3.64
CA ASN A 136 -20.87 -7.47 -4.07
C ASN A 136 -21.70 -8.10 -2.94
N GLN A 137 -21.21 -8.06 -1.71
CA GLN A 137 -21.94 -8.55 -0.53
C GLN A 137 -23.19 -7.73 -0.20
N ALA A 138 -23.32 -6.51 -0.74
CA ALA A 138 -24.54 -5.72 -0.62
C ALA A 138 -25.70 -6.22 -1.53
N GLY A 139 -25.50 -7.31 -2.28
CA GLY A 139 -26.53 -7.92 -3.12
C GLY A 139 -26.89 -7.14 -4.37
N LEU A 140 -26.04 -6.22 -4.80
CA LEU A 140 -26.19 -5.46 -6.05
C LEU A 140 -25.81 -6.35 -7.24
N GLY A 141 -26.53 -6.22 -8.36
CA GLY A 141 -26.19 -6.95 -9.58
C GLY A 141 -24.80 -6.57 -10.12
N GLU A 142 -24.18 -7.45 -10.92
CA GLU A 142 -22.79 -7.32 -11.40
C GLU A 142 -22.48 -5.94 -12.00
N ALA A 143 -23.35 -5.38 -12.84
CA ALA A 143 -23.15 -4.05 -13.43
C ALA A 143 -23.10 -2.94 -12.37
N ALA A 144 -23.92 -3.04 -11.32
CA ALA A 144 -23.91 -2.08 -10.22
C ALA A 144 -22.67 -2.24 -9.36
N VAL A 145 -22.18 -3.46 -9.13
CA VAL A 145 -20.92 -3.73 -8.41
C VAL A 145 -19.77 -3.02 -9.12
N VAL A 146 -19.63 -3.21 -10.44
CA VAL A 146 -18.57 -2.55 -11.22
C VAL A 146 -18.70 -1.03 -11.16
N ALA A 147 -19.91 -0.48 -11.39
CA ALA A 147 -20.13 0.95 -11.40
C ALA A 147 -19.84 1.61 -10.04
N VAL A 148 -20.35 1.04 -8.94
CA VAL A 148 -20.13 1.56 -7.58
C VAL A 148 -18.66 1.45 -7.18
N THR A 149 -18.00 0.34 -7.51
CA THR A 149 -16.56 0.15 -7.23
C THR A 149 -15.73 1.21 -7.94
N LEU A 150 -15.95 1.41 -9.24
CA LEU A 150 -15.23 2.42 -10.03
C LEU A 150 -15.51 3.84 -9.55
N LEU A 151 -16.77 4.15 -9.23
CA LEU A 151 -17.16 5.45 -8.70
C LEU A 151 -16.49 5.72 -7.35
N THR A 152 -16.52 4.76 -6.44
CA THR A 152 -15.89 4.87 -5.12
C THR A 152 -14.38 5.04 -5.25
N LEU A 153 -13.75 4.21 -6.09
CA LEU A 153 -12.31 4.29 -6.33
C LEU A 153 -11.91 5.63 -6.97
N GLY A 154 -12.68 6.09 -7.95
CA GLY A 154 -12.48 7.40 -8.58
C GLY A 154 -12.64 8.55 -7.57
N ALA A 155 -13.67 8.50 -6.73
CA ALA A 155 -13.87 9.48 -5.67
C ALA A 155 -12.70 9.50 -4.67
N VAL A 156 -12.20 8.33 -4.26
CA VAL A 156 -11.03 8.20 -3.38
C VAL A 156 -9.79 8.82 -4.04
N VAL A 157 -9.56 8.56 -5.33
CA VAL A 157 -8.41 9.13 -6.06
C VAL A 157 -8.51 10.66 -6.14
N VAL A 158 -9.68 11.19 -6.46
CA VAL A 158 -9.91 12.65 -6.52
C VAL A 158 -9.73 13.29 -5.14
N LEU A 159 -10.31 12.68 -4.10
CA LEU A 159 -10.17 13.17 -2.72
C LEU A 159 -8.72 13.15 -2.25
N LEU A 160 -7.99 12.05 -2.51
CA LEU A 160 -6.56 11.95 -2.20
C LEU A 160 -5.75 13.00 -2.95
N GLY A 161 -6.07 13.26 -4.23
CA GLY A 161 -5.41 14.31 -5.01
C GLY A 161 -5.67 15.70 -4.45
N ALA A 162 -6.94 16.03 -4.19
CA ALA A 162 -7.35 17.33 -3.69
C ALA A 162 -6.93 17.58 -2.23
N ALA A 163 -7.04 16.55 -1.39
CA ALA A 163 -6.73 16.63 0.03
C ALA A 163 -5.25 16.38 0.37
N TRP A 164 -4.41 16.06 -0.61
CA TRP A 164 -3.01 15.69 -0.38
C TRP A 164 -2.25 16.72 0.46
N THR A 165 -2.22 17.96 0.00
CA THR A 165 -1.48 19.03 0.67
C THR A 165 -2.06 19.40 2.04
N PRO A 166 -3.38 19.65 2.19
CA PRO A 166 -3.93 19.99 3.50
C PRO A 166 -3.81 18.86 4.52
N VAL A 167 -4.08 17.62 4.14
CA VAL A 167 -3.93 16.47 5.05
C VAL A 167 -2.48 16.27 5.44
N ARG A 168 -1.56 16.36 4.48
CA ARG A 168 -0.14 16.25 4.76
C ARG A 168 0.35 17.34 5.70
N ARG A 169 -0.09 18.58 5.53
CA ARG A 169 0.25 19.69 6.44
C ARG A 169 -0.14 19.39 7.89
N VAL A 170 -1.35 18.88 8.10
CA VAL A 170 -1.81 18.48 9.44
C VAL A 170 -1.00 17.32 10.01
N LEU A 171 -0.73 16.29 9.19
CA LEU A 171 0.03 15.11 9.62
C LEU A 171 1.51 15.42 9.92
N THR A 172 2.12 16.34 9.18
CA THR A 172 3.53 16.68 9.38
C THR A 172 3.76 17.79 10.42
N ALA A 173 2.72 18.50 10.84
CA ALA A 173 2.81 19.58 11.82
C ALA A 173 3.55 19.24 13.13
N PRO A 174 3.42 18.01 13.71
CA PRO A 174 4.15 17.67 14.93
C PRO A 174 5.62 17.34 14.71
N PHE A 175 6.10 17.22 13.47
CA PHE A 175 7.47 16.84 13.16
C PHE A 175 8.36 18.08 12.98
N PRO A 176 9.67 18.00 13.34
CA PRO A 176 10.58 19.11 13.16
C PRO A 176 10.84 19.42 11.68
N ASN A 177 10.91 20.71 11.34
CA ASN A 177 11.14 21.18 9.97
C ASN A 177 12.63 21.12 9.54
N SER A 178 13.53 20.65 10.41
CA SER A 178 14.95 20.55 10.15
C SER A 178 15.57 19.31 10.78
N GLY A 179 16.77 18.94 10.33
CA GLY A 179 17.51 17.80 10.85
C GLY A 179 17.21 16.48 10.14
N PRO A 180 17.63 15.33 10.72
CA PRO A 180 17.52 14.02 10.08
C PRO A 180 16.06 13.59 9.82
N VAL A 181 15.15 13.96 10.71
CA VAL A 181 13.73 13.63 10.59
C VAL A 181 13.10 14.34 9.39
N ALA A 182 13.42 15.62 9.17
CA ALA A 182 12.92 16.39 8.02
C ALA A 182 13.40 15.84 6.66
N ARG A 183 14.49 15.07 6.63
CA ARG A 183 14.96 14.39 5.40
C ARG A 183 14.11 13.18 5.04
N ILE A 184 13.50 12.54 6.02
CA ILE A 184 12.64 11.35 5.84
C ILE A 184 11.18 11.78 5.72
N ILE A 185 10.76 12.72 6.59
CA ILE A 185 9.42 13.31 6.62
C ILE A 185 9.58 14.78 6.26
N PRO A 186 9.65 15.12 4.97
CA PRO A 186 9.83 16.51 4.57
C PRO A 186 8.61 17.33 4.98
N PRO A 187 8.79 18.57 5.46
CA PRO A 187 7.69 19.45 5.81
C PRO A 187 6.74 19.61 4.62
N ALA A 188 5.47 19.87 4.89
CA ALA A 188 4.57 20.26 3.82
C ALA A 188 4.98 21.65 3.35
N ASP A 189 5.25 21.81 2.06
CA ASP A 189 5.57 23.11 1.48
C ASP A 189 4.44 24.09 1.80
N ASP A 190 4.76 25.17 2.48
CA ASP A 190 3.83 26.26 2.77
C ASP A 190 3.66 27.13 1.52
N GLY A 191 3.28 26.49 0.38
CA GLY A 191 2.90 27.22 -0.83
C GLY A 191 3.67 28.54 -1.04
N ALA A 192 5.00 28.50 -1.03
CA ALA A 192 5.81 29.59 -1.54
C ALA A 192 5.68 29.59 -3.05
N GLU A 193 4.49 29.89 -3.50
CA GLU A 193 4.20 30.23 -4.87
C GLU A 193 4.60 31.68 -5.08
N GLY A 194 5.75 31.84 -5.77
CA GLY A 194 6.02 33.07 -6.46
C GLY A 194 5.19 33.17 -7.73
#